data_d8d1d899115210eca6789c984f705ff4
#
_entry.id   d8d1d899115210eca6789c984f705ff4
#
_cell.length_a   1.000
_cell.length_b   1.000
_cell.length_c   1.000
_cell.angle_alpha   90.00
_cell.angle_beta   90.00
_cell.angle_gamma   90.00
#
_symmetry.space_group_name_H-M   'P 1'
#
loop_
_entity.id
_entity.type
_entity.pdbx_description
1 polymer ?
#
loop_
_entity_poly.entity_id
_entity_poly.type
_entity_poly.pdbx_seq_one_letter_code
_entity_poly.pdbx_strand_id
1 'polypeptide(L)'
;TYYLKAKKLEKDLPFSVIIGAHPLYYLLAASRIENEYSKVNGIIDDYLTLGETNDIPVPASSEIVLEGKILWDRSYPEGPFTEYTGYLSNRSTNNFAIIDAMYMRKNPLYLEINPSNSKEHITLSSISKEPLIISPIRNFFQTFSTYKLEWPLKGVHYVLFGKIMNSAPGEAMQLALLSLGLDHYLKVVFMVEGDEELKLFNVLSSLLCWNKITVLEDVLCNKLDPSSNADGTSSKVIFIGKSLEEFKIKEKNEGIEIYRCGKKLNIGREVDNEAYINVLVGQDIDPINEDEVLWALATRFQPKDDLIIEKDKITVRLDKRNFSAPKLPKEVLEKVKGLILPSRISF
;
A
#
# COMPACT_ATOMS: atom_id res chain seq x y z
N THR A 1 -1.37 -23.19 -6.34
CA THR A 1 -1.32 -22.42 -7.59
C THR A 1 -0.90 -23.31 -8.76
N TYR A 2 -1.01 -22.83 -10.00
CA TYR A 2 -0.73 -23.60 -11.22
C TYR A 2 0.70 -24.17 -11.24
N TYR A 3 1.71 -23.39 -10.90
CA TYR A 3 3.09 -23.86 -10.82
C TYR A 3 3.28 -25.03 -9.86
N LEU A 4 2.68 -24.98 -8.66
CA LEU A 4 2.77 -26.09 -7.71
C LEU A 4 2.08 -27.37 -8.22
N LYS A 5 1.01 -27.23 -9.00
CA LYS A 5 0.36 -28.37 -9.67
C LYS A 5 1.27 -28.93 -10.77
N ALA A 6 1.84 -28.08 -11.61
CA ALA A 6 2.78 -28.47 -12.65
C ALA A 6 4.00 -29.18 -12.09
N LYS A 7 4.60 -28.63 -11.01
CA LYS A 7 5.73 -29.23 -10.29
C LYS A 7 5.40 -30.61 -9.72
N LYS A 8 4.21 -30.81 -9.16
CA LYS A 8 3.76 -32.13 -8.67
C LYS A 8 3.58 -33.16 -9.80
N LEU A 9 3.32 -32.68 -11.01
CA LEU A 9 3.14 -33.52 -12.21
C LEU A 9 4.45 -33.68 -13.00
N GLU A 10 5.55 -33.09 -12.52
CA GLU A 10 6.86 -33.05 -13.20
C GLU A 10 6.73 -32.53 -14.65
N LYS A 11 5.94 -31.46 -14.82
CA LYS A 11 5.67 -30.84 -16.13
C LYS A 11 6.01 -29.35 -16.10
N ASP A 12 6.58 -28.89 -17.19
CA ASP A 12 6.76 -27.45 -17.42
C ASP A 12 5.40 -26.77 -17.51
N LEU A 13 5.32 -25.54 -16.98
CA LEU A 13 4.09 -24.74 -17.04
C LEU A 13 4.18 -23.74 -18.20
N PRO A 14 3.37 -23.87 -19.26
CA PRO A 14 3.32 -22.87 -20.31
C PRO A 14 2.76 -21.55 -19.76
N PHE A 15 3.25 -20.43 -20.31
CA PHE A 15 2.78 -19.09 -19.95
C PHE A 15 2.87 -18.13 -21.14
N SER A 16 2.08 -17.06 -21.09
CA SER A 16 2.19 -15.89 -21.95
C SER A 16 2.26 -14.64 -21.07
N VAL A 17 3.25 -13.77 -21.35
CA VAL A 17 3.38 -12.45 -20.73
C VAL A 17 2.94 -11.40 -21.71
N ILE A 18 2.05 -10.51 -21.31
CA ILE A 18 1.61 -9.37 -22.10
C ILE A 18 2.21 -8.08 -21.55
N ILE A 19 2.77 -7.25 -22.42
CA ILE A 19 3.29 -5.94 -22.11
C ILE A 19 2.57 -4.92 -22.98
N GLY A 20 1.96 -3.90 -22.37
CA GLY A 20 1.15 -2.92 -23.07
C GLY A 20 -0.16 -3.55 -23.59
N ALA A 21 -1.19 -3.48 -22.78
CA ALA A 21 -2.56 -3.85 -23.15
C ALA A 21 -3.51 -2.79 -22.60
N HIS A 22 -4.80 -2.92 -22.84
CA HIS A 22 -5.78 -2.00 -22.27
C HIS A 22 -5.67 -1.98 -20.74
N PRO A 23 -5.65 -0.80 -20.08
CA PRO A 23 -5.43 -0.65 -18.62
C PRO A 23 -6.34 -1.51 -17.75
N LEU A 24 -7.52 -1.85 -18.21
CA LEU A 24 -8.47 -2.70 -17.49
C LEU A 24 -7.90 -4.09 -17.16
N TYR A 25 -7.04 -4.67 -18.01
CA TYR A 25 -6.37 -5.96 -17.72
C TYR A 25 -5.47 -5.86 -16.50
N TYR A 26 -4.73 -4.76 -16.36
CA TYR A 26 -3.85 -4.54 -15.22
C TYR A 26 -4.63 -4.35 -13.92
N LEU A 27 -5.73 -3.59 -13.98
CA LEU A 27 -6.62 -3.40 -12.82
C LEU A 27 -7.22 -4.74 -12.35
N LEU A 28 -7.72 -5.55 -13.29
CA LEU A 28 -8.33 -6.84 -12.95
C LEU A 28 -7.29 -7.86 -12.49
N ALA A 29 -6.11 -7.90 -13.11
CA ALA A 29 -5.01 -8.76 -12.67
C ALA A 29 -4.55 -8.43 -11.24
N ALA A 30 -4.53 -7.15 -10.86
CA ALA A 30 -4.22 -6.71 -9.52
C ALA A 30 -5.35 -7.00 -8.50
N SER A 31 -6.59 -7.21 -8.95
CA SER A 31 -7.79 -7.31 -8.08
C SER A 31 -8.11 -8.70 -7.55
N ARG A 32 -7.35 -9.75 -7.90
CA ARG A 32 -7.61 -11.15 -7.52
C ARG A 32 -9.04 -11.62 -7.84
N ILE A 33 -9.56 -11.21 -8.98
CA ILE A 33 -10.89 -11.61 -9.46
C ILE A 33 -10.73 -12.88 -10.30
N GLU A 34 -11.63 -13.84 -10.14
CA GLU A 34 -11.70 -14.99 -11.02
C GLU A 34 -12.28 -14.60 -12.41
N ASN A 35 -11.79 -15.26 -13.46
CA ASN A 35 -12.24 -15.05 -14.85
C ASN A 35 -12.08 -13.60 -15.33
N GLU A 36 -10.87 -13.04 -15.20
CA GLU A 36 -10.55 -11.66 -15.58
C GLU A 36 -10.98 -11.34 -17.03
N TYR A 37 -10.70 -12.24 -17.97
CA TYR A 37 -11.02 -12.03 -19.38
C TYR A 37 -12.51 -11.88 -19.67
N SER A 38 -13.36 -12.69 -19.03
CA SER A 38 -14.81 -12.58 -19.22
C SER A 38 -15.36 -11.24 -18.71
N LYS A 39 -14.73 -10.68 -17.67
CA LYS A 39 -15.11 -9.37 -17.11
C LYS A 39 -14.63 -8.23 -17.99
N VAL A 40 -13.41 -8.33 -18.55
CA VAL A 40 -12.92 -7.35 -19.52
C VAL A 40 -13.82 -7.31 -20.72
N ASN A 41 -14.14 -8.46 -21.32
CA ASN A 41 -14.98 -8.56 -22.51
C ASN A 41 -16.43 -8.06 -22.29
N GLY A 42 -16.90 -8.02 -21.06
CA GLY A 42 -18.19 -7.40 -20.71
C GLY A 42 -18.14 -5.88 -20.65
N ILE A 43 -16.96 -5.26 -20.69
CA ILE A 43 -16.77 -3.82 -20.55
C ILE A 43 -16.20 -3.19 -21.83
N ILE A 44 -15.28 -3.89 -22.50
CA ILE A 44 -14.61 -3.42 -23.72
C ILE A 44 -14.63 -4.52 -24.78
N ASP A 45 -14.65 -4.12 -26.06
CA ASP A 45 -14.52 -5.02 -27.21
C ASP A 45 -13.03 -5.28 -27.50
N ASP A 46 -12.38 -6.11 -26.67
CA ASP A 46 -11.01 -6.56 -26.90
C ASP A 46 -11.01 -8.08 -27.09
N TYR A 47 -10.79 -8.50 -28.34
CA TYR A 47 -10.82 -9.91 -28.72
C TYR A 47 -9.59 -10.64 -28.22
N LEU A 48 -9.79 -11.83 -27.69
CA LEU A 48 -8.69 -12.73 -27.36
C LEU A 48 -8.24 -13.48 -28.60
N THR A 49 -6.93 -13.57 -28.78
CA THR A 49 -6.30 -14.45 -29.75
C THR A 49 -5.60 -15.61 -29.04
N LEU A 50 -5.43 -16.73 -29.71
CA LEU A 50 -4.61 -17.82 -29.19
C LEU A 50 -3.15 -17.54 -29.48
N GLY A 51 -2.28 -17.91 -28.52
CA GLY A 51 -0.85 -17.92 -28.73
C GLY A 51 -0.44 -18.96 -29.79
N GLU A 52 0.65 -18.71 -30.51
CA GLU A 52 1.11 -19.58 -31.57
C GLU A 52 1.88 -20.80 -31.06
N THR A 53 2.49 -20.68 -29.86
CA THR A 53 3.34 -21.76 -29.31
C THR A 53 2.70 -22.53 -28.16
N ASN A 54 1.69 -21.93 -27.48
CA ASN A 54 1.13 -22.54 -26.26
C ASN A 54 -0.39 -22.47 -26.10
N ASP A 55 -1.11 -22.02 -27.11
CA ASP A 55 -2.59 -21.92 -27.13
C ASP A 55 -3.20 -21.11 -25.96
N ILE A 56 -2.41 -20.24 -25.30
CA ILE A 56 -2.90 -19.41 -24.21
C ILE A 56 -3.53 -18.15 -24.81
N PRO A 57 -4.80 -17.85 -24.46
CA PRO A 57 -5.46 -16.64 -24.96
C PRO A 57 -4.74 -15.37 -24.47
N VAL A 58 -4.52 -14.42 -25.36
CA VAL A 58 -3.94 -13.12 -25.08
C VAL A 58 -4.82 -12.01 -25.66
N PRO A 59 -4.87 -10.82 -25.04
CA PRO A 59 -5.63 -9.69 -25.58
C PRO A 59 -5.10 -9.25 -26.95
N ALA A 60 -5.98 -9.00 -27.89
CA ALA A 60 -5.61 -8.52 -29.24
C ALA A 60 -4.99 -7.11 -29.19
N SER A 61 -5.27 -6.33 -28.15
CA SER A 61 -4.68 -5.02 -27.90
C SER A 61 -3.24 -5.05 -27.39
N SER A 62 -2.67 -6.23 -27.10
CA SER A 62 -1.30 -6.35 -26.56
C SER A 62 -0.27 -5.74 -27.49
N GLU A 63 0.65 -4.98 -26.95
CA GLU A 63 1.77 -4.37 -27.71
C GLU A 63 2.89 -5.38 -27.95
N ILE A 64 3.25 -6.15 -26.88
CA ILE A 64 4.26 -7.19 -26.91
C ILE A 64 3.72 -8.41 -26.18
N VAL A 65 3.94 -9.60 -26.75
CA VAL A 65 3.61 -10.88 -26.15
C VAL A 65 4.86 -11.76 -26.11
N LEU A 66 5.17 -12.32 -24.94
CA LEU A 66 6.23 -13.30 -24.75
C LEU A 66 5.59 -14.64 -24.42
N GLU A 67 5.87 -15.67 -25.20
CA GLU A 67 5.41 -17.03 -24.93
C GLU A 67 6.56 -17.92 -24.52
N GLY A 68 6.28 -18.84 -23.60
CA GLY A 68 7.31 -19.71 -23.08
C GLY A 68 6.80 -20.67 -22.03
N LYS A 69 7.73 -21.18 -21.22
CA LYS A 69 7.45 -22.14 -20.16
C LYS A 69 8.30 -21.92 -18.92
N ILE A 70 7.69 -22.12 -17.77
CA ILE A 70 8.38 -22.16 -16.48
C ILE A 70 8.79 -23.60 -16.24
N LEU A 71 10.08 -23.83 -16.03
CA LEU A 71 10.63 -25.16 -15.80
C LEU A 71 10.29 -25.64 -14.39
N TRP A 72 9.80 -26.87 -14.30
CA TRP A 72 9.38 -27.44 -13.02
C TRP A 72 10.53 -27.81 -12.09
N ASP A 73 11.70 -28.13 -12.67
CA ASP A 73 12.90 -28.68 -12.00
C ASP A 73 14.01 -27.66 -11.78
N ARG A 74 13.85 -26.42 -12.26
CA ARG A 74 14.90 -25.40 -12.19
C ARG A 74 14.46 -24.16 -11.46
N SER A 75 15.40 -23.63 -10.67
CA SER A 75 15.32 -22.30 -10.04
C SER A 75 16.62 -21.54 -10.27
N TYR A 76 16.55 -20.22 -10.25
CA TYR A 76 17.70 -19.35 -10.47
C TYR A 76 17.75 -18.25 -9.40
N PRO A 77 18.96 -17.73 -9.08
CA PRO A 77 19.08 -16.59 -8.17
C PRO A 77 18.30 -15.39 -8.69
N GLU A 78 17.52 -14.77 -7.80
CA GLU A 78 16.75 -13.56 -8.06
C GLU A 78 17.03 -12.51 -7.01
N GLY A 79 16.92 -11.23 -7.41
CA GLY A 79 17.08 -10.10 -6.53
C GLY A 79 18.53 -9.73 -6.22
N PRO A 80 18.75 -8.76 -5.32
CA PRO A 80 17.71 -7.95 -4.69
C PRO A 80 17.07 -6.96 -5.67
N PHE A 81 15.77 -6.65 -5.47
CA PHE A 81 15.07 -5.58 -6.19
C PHE A 81 14.19 -4.80 -5.20
N THR A 82 13.72 -3.62 -5.62
CA THR A 82 12.93 -2.76 -4.75
C THR A 82 11.47 -3.18 -4.74
N GLU A 83 10.95 -3.47 -3.55
CA GLU A 83 9.55 -3.82 -3.32
C GLU A 83 8.67 -2.57 -3.24
N TYR A 84 7.34 -2.75 -3.34
CA TYR A 84 6.36 -1.65 -3.24
C TYR A 84 6.41 -0.88 -1.90
N THR A 85 6.99 -1.48 -0.87
CA THR A 85 7.24 -0.82 0.42
C THR A 85 8.36 0.21 0.36
N GLY A 86 9.15 0.25 -0.71
CA GLY A 86 10.31 1.12 -0.86
C GLY A 86 11.63 0.52 -0.35
N TYR A 87 11.60 -0.73 0.11
CA TYR A 87 12.80 -1.45 0.58
C TYR A 87 13.24 -2.51 -0.42
N LEU A 88 14.51 -2.93 -0.32
CA LEU A 88 15.04 -4.02 -1.14
C LEU A 88 14.53 -5.38 -0.64
N SER A 89 14.15 -6.24 -1.58
CA SER A 89 13.95 -7.66 -1.30
C SER A 89 15.28 -8.32 -0.94
N ASN A 90 15.19 -9.44 -0.23
CA ASN A 90 16.36 -10.30 -0.05
C ASN A 90 16.68 -11.04 -1.36
N ARG A 91 17.94 -11.47 -1.51
CA ARG A 91 18.29 -12.44 -2.55
C ARG A 91 17.59 -13.77 -2.25
N SER A 92 16.95 -14.32 -3.26
CA SER A 92 16.25 -15.60 -3.19
C SER A 92 16.58 -16.44 -4.44
N THR A 93 16.03 -17.64 -4.50
CA THR A 93 15.95 -18.43 -5.72
C THR A 93 14.50 -18.52 -6.15
N ASN A 94 14.24 -18.24 -7.40
CA ASN A 94 12.90 -18.30 -7.96
C ASN A 94 12.84 -19.20 -9.20
N ASN A 95 11.63 -19.45 -9.65
CA ASN A 95 11.36 -20.29 -10.81
C ASN A 95 12.07 -19.76 -12.05
N PHE A 96 12.62 -20.64 -12.85
CA PHE A 96 13.28 -20.30 -14.10
C PHE A 96 12.32 -20.49 -15.27
N ALA A 97 12.25 -19.50 -16.14
CA ALA A 97 11.43 -19.52 -17.33
C ALA A 97 12.28 -19.41 -18.60
N ILE A 98 11.82 -20.06 -19.66
CA ILE A 98 12.39 -19.94 -21.02
C ILE A 98 11.35 -19.23 -21.87
N ILE A 99 11.76 -18.22 -22.63
CA ILE A 99 10.97 -17.57 -23.66
C ILE A 99 11.25 -18.30 -24.99
N ASP A 100 10.22 -18.87 -25.57
CA ASP A 100 10.31 -19.60 -26.84
C ASP A 100 10.00 -18.67 -28.03
N ALA A 101 9.11 -17.69 -27.84
CA ALA A 101 8.74 -16.73 -28.88
C ALA A 101 8.41 -15.35 -28.32
N MET A 102 8.62 -14.34 -29.16
CA MET A 102 8.26 -12.94 -28.89
C MET A 102 7.53 -12.36 -30.10
N TYR A 103 6.35 -11.82 -29.86
CA TYR A 103 5.54 -11.11 -30.86
C TYR A 103 5.40 -9.66 -30.46
N MET A 104 5.42 -8.75 -31.41
CA MET A 104 5.24 -7.32 -31.14
C MET A 104 4.55 -6.63 -32.31
N ARG A 105 3.86 -5.54 -32.01
CA ARG A 105 3.30 -4.65 -33.03
C ARG A 105 4.45 -4.00 -33.82
N LYS A 106 4.14 -3.48 -35.01
CA LYS A 106 5.13 -2.81 -35.87
C LYS A 106 5.83 -1.64 -35.18
N ASN A 107 5.12 -0.89 -34.33
CA ASN A 107 5.64 0.23 -33.52
C ASN A 107 5.08 0.06 -32.09
N PRO A 108 5.63 -0.87 -31.31
CA PRO A 108 5.07 -1.19 -30.00
C PRO A 108 5.32 -0.08 -29.00
N LEU A 109 4.35 0.17 -28.13
CA LEU A 109 4.52 0.98 -26.94
C LEU A 109 4.93 0.07 -25.79
N TYR A 110 6.07 0.37 -25.18
CA TYR A 110 6.53 -0.36 -24.01
C TYR A 110 5.94 0.26 -22.75
N LEU A 111 5.11 -0.51 -22.05
CA LEU A 111 4.58 -0.10 -20.76
C LEU A 111 5.54 -0.53 -19.66
N GLU A 112 6.01 0.43 -18.90
CA GLU A 112 6.80 0.21 -17.69
C GLU A 112 6.03 0.72 -16.47
N ILE A 113 6.08 -0.05 -15.38
CA ILE A 113 5.59 0.35 -14.07
C ILE A 113 6.83 0.42 -13.18
N ASN A 114 7.17 1.61 -12.72
CA ASN A 114 8.31 1.77 -11.83
C ASN A 114 8.07 0.99 -10.54
N PRO A 115 9.02 0.15 -10.11
CA PRO A 115 8.92 -0.57 -8.85
C PRO A 115 9.00 0.39 -7.65
N SER A 116 9.07 -0.17 -6.44
CA SER A 116 9.14 0.61 -5.21
C SER A 116 7.79 1.24 -4.85
N ASN A 117 7.81 2.23 -3.98
CA ASN A 117 6.64 3.00 -3.56
C ASN A 117 6.23 4.06 -4.58
N SER A 118 6.42 3.77 -5.86
CA SER A 118 6.00 4.67 -6.93
C SER A 118 4.48 4.84 -6.95
N LYS A 119 4.03 6.00 -7.41
CA LYS A 119 2.60 6.33 -7.43
C LYS A 119 1.81 5.35 -8.31
N GLU A 120 2.31 5.03 -9.49
CA GLU A 120 1.67 4.12 -10.44
C GLU A 120 1.55 2.70 -9.89
N HIS A 121 2.60 2.18 -9.24
CA HIS A 121 2.60 0.84 -8.65
C HIS A 121 1.57 0.72 -7.53
N ILE A 122 1.61 1.64 -6.57
CA ILE A 122 0.68 1.64 -5.43
C ILE A 122 -0.75 1.90 -5.87
N THR A 123 -0.98 2.87 -6.79
CA THR A 123 -2.33 3.21 -7.26
C THR A 123 -3.01 2.02 -7.93
N LEU A 124 -2.30 1.30 -8.79
CA LEU A 124 -2.86 0.15 -9.51
C LEU A 124 -3.40 -0.91 -8.55
N SER A 125 -2.63 -1.24 -7.52
CA SER A 125 -3.04 -2.22 -6.52
C SER A 125 -4.09 -1.68 -5.53
N SER A 126 -4.10 -0.38 -5.21
CA SER A 126 -5.10 0.22 -4.32
C SER A 126 -6.47 0.30 -4.97
N ILE A 127 -6.57 0.85 -6.17
CA ILE A 127 -7.85 1.02 -6.89
C ILE A 127 -8.56 -0.33 -7.08
N SER A 128 -7.80 -1.37 -7.39
CA SER A 128 -8.37 -2.71 -7.58
C SER A 128 -8.85 -3.36 -6.28
N LYS A 129 -8.27 -2.98 -5.14
CA LYS A 129 -8.51 -3.57 -3.81
C LYS A 129 -9.70 -2.93 -3.08
N GLU A 130 -9.86 -1.62 -3.19
CA GLU A 130 -10.93 -0.89 -2.51
C GLU A 130 -12.33 -1.49 -2.73
N PRO A 131 -12.80 -1.78 -3.95
CA PRO A 131 -14.12 -2.35 -4.17
C PRO A 131 -14.32 -3.70 -3.52
N LEU A 132 -13.25 -4.53 -3.43
CA LEU A 132 -13.30 -5.85 -2.82
C LEU A 132 -13.48 -5.79 -1.31
N ILE A 133 -13.11 -4.70 -0.67
CA ILE A 133 -13.28 -4.48 0.77
C ILE A 133 -14.56 -3.71 1.06
N ILE A 134 -14.83 -2.65 0.29
CA ILE A 134 -16.01 -1.80 0.50
C ILE A 134 -17.31 -2.57 0.23
N SER A 135 -17.35 -3.45 -0.78
CA SER A 135 -18.57 -4.19 -1.11
C SER A 135 -19.02 -5.14 0.01
N PRO A 136 -18.16 -6.01 0.59
CA PRO A 136 -18.52 -6.78 1.78
C PRO A 136 -18.92 -5.91 2.97
N ILE A 137 -18.21 -4.81 3.22
CA ILE A 137 -18.56 -3.90 4.31
C ILE A 137 -20.00 -3.38 4.12
N ARG A 138 -20.36 -2.91 2.93
CA ARG A 138 -21.73 -2.43 2.63
C ARG A 138 -22.79 -3.50 2.84
N ASN A 139 -22.46 -4.76 2.59
CA ASN A 139 -23.40 -5.87 2.74
C ASN A 139 -23.62 -6.27 4.20
N PHE A 140 -22.59 -6.18 5.03
CA PHE A 140 -22.62 -6.66 6.42
C PHE A 140 -22.74 -5.54 7.46
N PHE A 141 -22.20 -4.36 7.15
CA PHE A 141 -22.25 -3.19 8.03
C PHE A 141 -23.49 -2.34 7.71
N GLN A 142 -24.64 -2.79 8.23
CA GLN A 142 -25.88 -2.04 8.09
C GLN A 142 -25.93 -0.95 9.16
N THR A 143 -25.70 0.27 8.77
CA THR A 143 -25.74 1.47 9.62
C THR A 143 -26.50 2.58 8.94
N PHE A 144 -27.10 3.47 9.74
CA PHE A 144 -27.66 4.74 9.26
C PHE A 144 -26.58 5.83 9.12
N SER A 145 -25.39 5.55 9.61
CA SER A 145 -24.25 6.47 9.57
C SER A 145 -23.65 6.53 8.17
N THR A 146 -23.18 7.71 7.79
CA THR A 146 -22.40 7.88 6.57
C THR A 146 -20.92 7.69 6.88
N TYR A 147 -20.25 6.84 6.11
CA TYR A 147 -18.81 6.62 6.27
C TYR A 147 -18.06 6.71 4.95
N LYS A 148 -16.77 7.04 5.02
CA LYS A 148 -15.80 6.98 3.92
C LYS A 148 -14.56 6.24 4.40
N LEU A 149 -14.04 5.36 3.58
CA LEU A 149 -12.75 4.67 3.78
C LEU A 149 -11.81 5.04 2.65
N GLU A 150 -10.54 5.23 2.96
CA GLU A 150 -9.52 5.62 1.99
C GLU A 150 -8.17 4.98 2.35
N TRP A 151 -7.52 4.39 1.34
CA TRP A 151 -6.16 3.84 1.43
C TRP A 151 -5.19 4.89 0.91
N PRO A 152 -4.51 5.64 1.78
CA PRO A 152 -3.56 6.65 1.33
C PRO A 152 -2.37 5.98 0.64
N LEU A 153 -1.94 6.53 -0.52
CA LEU A 153 -0.92 5.91 -1.37
C LEU A 153 0.39 5.64 -0.61
N LYS A 154 0.87 6.61 0.16
CA LYS A 154 2.10 6.44 0.95
C LYS A 154 1.96 5.53 2.16
N GLY A 155 0.75 5.14 2.50
CA GLY A 155 0.46 4.09 3.47
C GLY A 155 0.73 2.67 2.97
N VAL A 156 1.14 2.49 1.72
CA VAL A 156 1.57 1.24 1.05
C VAL A 156 0.69 0.03 1.39
N HIS A 157 -0.63 0.21 1.39
CA HIS A 157 -1.67 -0.76 1.76
C HIS A 157 -1.72 -1.15 3.26
N TYR A 158 -0.83 -0.63 4.10
CA TYR A 158 -0.80 -0.97 5.53
C TYR A 158 -1.60 0.00 6.40
N VAL A 159 -1.97 1.16 5.84
CA VAL A 159 -2.73 2.20 6.54
C VAL A 159 -4.09 2.41 5.89
N LEU A 160 -5.11 2.52 6.70
CA LEU A 160 -6.47 2.88 6.31
C LEU A 160 -6.90 4.12 7.08
N PHE A 161 -7.40 5.11 6.37
CA PHE A 161 -8.13 6.23 6.94
C PHE A 161 -9.63 6.04 6.75
N GLY A 162 -10.39 6.29 7.80
CA GLY A 162 -11.84 6.26 7.76
C GLY A 162 -12.46 7.43 8.50
N LYS A 163 -13.59 7.90 8.01
CA LYS A 163 -14.46 8.81 8.76
C LYS A 163 -15.88 8.28 8.80
N ILE A 164 -16.55 8.54 9.90
CA ILE A 164 -17.95 8.17 10.12
C ILE A 164 -18.71 9.32 10.78
N MET A 165 -19.85 9.67 10.19
CA MET A 165 -20.71 10.77 10.64
C MET A 165 -21.99 10.21 11.24
N ASN A 166 -22.50 10.87 12.28
CA ASN A 166 -23.73 10.47 12.98
C ASN A 166 -23.69 9.03 13.49
N SER A 167 -22.51 8.58 13.94
CA SER A 167 -22.30 7.21 14.41
C SER A 167 -22.91 6.95 15.77
N ALA A 168 -23.49 5.74 15.92
CA ALA A 168 -23.82 5.22 17.24
C ALA A 168 -22.54 4.82 17.99
N PRO A 169 -22.58 4.74 19.32
CA PRO A 169 -21.42 4.29 20.09
C PRO A 169 -20.92 2.91 19.63
N GLY A 170 -19.63 2.85 19.27
CA GLY A 170 -18.98 1.60 18.84
C GLY A 170 -18.97 1.33 17.33
N GLU A 171 -19.73 2.04 16.51
CA GLU A 171 -19.76 1.82 15.05
C GLU A 171 -18.39 2.05 14.40
N ALA A 172 -17.64 3.10 14.80
CA ALA A 172 -16.29 3.33 14.29
C ALA A 172 -15.35 2.16 14.58
N MET A 173 -15.44 1.56 15.78
CA MET A 173 -14.66 0.38 16.13
C MET A 173 -15.08 -0.84 15.32
N GLN A 174 -16.38 -1.07 15.14
CA GLN A 174 -16.88 -2.20 14.35
C GLN A 174 -16.44 -2.10 12.89
N LEU A 175 -16.51 -0.90 12.29
CA LEU A 175 -16.06 -0.65 10.92
C LEU A 175 -14.55 -0.90 10.77
N ALA A 176 -13.74 -0.46 11.75
CA ALA A 176 -12.31 -0.70 11.76
C ALA A 176 -11.96 -2.20 11.87
N LEU A 177 -12.61 -2.93 12.78
CA LEU A 177 -12.41 -4.38 12.96
C LEU A 177 -12.81 -5.16 11.71
N LEU A 178 -13.92 -4.80 11.07
CA LEU A 178 -14.35 -5.43 9.82
C LEU A 178 -13.34 -5.20 8.70
N SER A 179 -12.81 -3.97 8.58
CA SER A 179 -11.78 -3.64 7.61
C SER A 179 -10.49 -4.47 7.82
N LEU A 180 -10.03 -4.60 9.07
CA LEU A 180 -8.88 -5.44 9.43
C LEU A 180 -9.12 -6.93 9.16
N GLY A 181 -10.34 -7.39 9.37
CA GLY A 181 -10.72 -8.79 9.11
C GLY A 181 -10.77 -9.15 7.62
N LEU A 182 -11.13 -8.19 6.76
CA LEU A 182 -11.20 -8.36 5.31
C LEU A 182 -9.84 -8.21 4.63
N ASP A 183 -8.94 -7.43 5.21
CA ASP A 183 -7.63 -7.13 4.61
C ASP A 183 -6.47 -7.37 5.58
N HIS A 184 -5.79 -8.51 5.42
CA HIS A 184 -4.61 -8.84 6.23
C HIS A 184 -3.40 -7.92 6.00
N TYR A 185 -3.38 -7.12 4.91
CA TYR A 185 -2.34 -6.10 4.69
C TYR A 185 -2.45 -4.95 5.68
N LEU A 186 -3.68 -4.57 6.08
CA LEU A 186 -3.87 -3.46 7.00
C LEU A 186 -3.17 -3.73 8.34
N LYS A 187 -2.42 -2.73 8.81
CA LYS A 187 -1.71 -2.69 10.08
C LYS A 187 -2.20 -1.58 10.99
N VAL A 188 -2.45 -0.41 10.41
CA VAL A 188 -2.88 0.79 11.12
C VAL A 188 -4.20 1.28 10.54
N VAL A 189 -5.20 1.42 11.38
CA VAL A 189 -6.50 1.97 11.00
C VAL A 189 -6.77 3.21 11.83
N PHE A 190 -6.97 4.34 11.17
CA PHE A 190 -7.47 5.56 11.79
C PHE A 190 -8.95 5.74 11.43
N MET A 191 -9.78 5.89 12.45
CA MET A 191 -11.20 6.24 12.30
C MET A 191 -11.46 7.58 12.96
N VAL A 192 -12.13 8.49 12.26
CA VAL A 192 -12.54 9.78 12.81
C VAL A 192 -14.06 9.85 12.89
N GLU A 193 -14.58 10.06 14.08
CA GLU A 193 -15.99 10.40 14.28
C GLU A 193 -16.17 11.89 13.99
N GLY A 194 -16.83 12.20 12.86
CA GLY A 194 -17.04 13.56 12.35
C GLY A 194 -16.59 13.74 10.91
N ASP A 195 -16.82 14.94 10.35
CA ASP A 195 -16.39 15.29 9.01
C ASP A 195 -14.98 15.86 9.03
N GLU A 196 -14.03 15.04 8.60
CA GLU A 196 -12.60 15.37 8.56
C GLU A 196 -12.02 15.05 7.19
N GLU A 197 -11.03 15.82 6.75
CA GLU A 197 -10.23 15.44 5.59
C GLU A 197 -9.33 14.26 5.95
N LEU A 198 -9.31 13.22 5.10
CA LEU A 198 -8.57 11.99 5.36
C LEU A 198 -7.09 12.13 4.97
N LYS A 199 -6.38 12.99 5.69
CA LYS A 199 -4.92 13.18 5.62
C LYS A 199 -4.30 12.83 6.98
N LEU A 200 -3.02 12.48 7.00
CA LEU A 200 -2.35 11.99 8.21
C LEU A 200 -2.42 13.00 9.36
N PHE A 201 -2.07 14.26 9.10
CA PHE A 201 -2.04 15.27 10.15
C PHE A 201 -3.44 15.60 10.69
N ASN A 202 -4.46 15.54 9.82
CA ASN A 202 -5.85 15.69 10.21
C ASN A 202 -6.30 14.54 11.12
N VAL A 203 -6.09 13.29 10.70
CA VAL A 203 -6.51 12.13 11.50
C VAL A 203 -5.74 12.00 12.79
N LEU A 204 -4.44 12.32 12.80
CA LEU A 204 -3.65 12.38 14.03
C LEU A 204 -4.15 13.47 14.98
N SER A 205 -4.48 14.65 14.46
CA SER A 205 -4.98 15.77 15.25
C SER A 205 -6.32 15.45 15.92
N SER A 206 -7.17 14.64 15.29
CA SER A 206 -8.47 14.23 15.84
C SER A 206 -8.32 13.48 17.17
N LEU A 207 -7.19 12.79 17.37
CA LEU A 207 -6.87 12.06 18.60
C LEU A 207 -6.64 13.00 19.80
N LEU A 208 -6.34 14.27 19.56
CA LEU A 208 -6.18 15.27 20.61
C LEU A 208 -7.50 15.62 21.31
N CYS A 209 -8.60 15.64 20.56
CA CYS A 209 -9.91 15.92 21.12
C CYS A 209 -10.43 14.77 21.97
N TRP A 210 -10.38 13.60 21.42
CA TRP A 210 -10.74 12.35 22.09
C TRP A 210 -10.05 11.20 21.36
N ASN A 211 -9.66 10.18 22.11
CA ASN A 211 -9.06 9.02 21.48
C ASN A 211 -9.47 7.70 22.15
N LYS A 212 -9.52 6.66 21.35
CA LYS A 212 -9.56 5.27 21.78
C LYS A 212 -8.56 4.50 20.93
N ILE A 213 -7.63 3.82 21.60
CA ILE A 213 -6.56 3.07 20.95
C ILE A 213 -6.73 1.59 21.31
N THR A 214 -6.68 0.72 20.32
CA THR A 214 -6.79 -0.73 20.52
C THR A 214 -5.68 -1.41 19.73
N VAL A 215 -4.82 -2.15 20.41
CA VAL A 215 -3.75 -2.97 19.81
C VAL A 215 -4.21 -4.42 19.77
N LEU A 216 -4.03 -5.06 18.62
CA LEU A 216 -4.27 -6.47 18.39
C LEU A 216 -2.92 -7.13 18.13
N GLU A 217 -2.58 -8.16 18.87
CA GLU A 217 -1.31 -8.87 18.76
C GLU A 217 -1.47 -10.17 17.95
N ASP A 218 -0.37 -10.67 17.41
CA ASP A 218 -0.26 -11.97 16.74
C ASP A 218 -1.27 -12.16 15.60
N VAL A 219 -1.51 -11.12 14.82
CA VAL A 219 -2.43 -11.12 13.68
C VAL A 219 -1.66 -11.37 12.38
N LEU A 220 -2.28 -12.12 11.46
CA LEU A 220 -1.71 -12.35 10.12
C LEU A 220 -1.37 -11.03 9.42
N CYS A 221 -0.17 -10.95 8.85
CA CYS A 221 0.28 -9.77 8.11
C CYS A 221 0.82 -10.13 6.72
N ASN A 222 1.17 -9.11 5.95
CA ASN A 222 1.90 -9.30 4.71
C ASN A 222 3.39 -9.56 5.01
N LYS A 223 3.96 -10.61 4.41
CA LYS A 223 5.38 -10.96 4.52
C LYS A 223 6.34 -9.89 4.02
N LEU A 224 5.86 -8.94 3.21
CA LEU A 224 6.64 -7.80 2.72
C LEU A 224 6.57 -6.59 3.67
N ASP A 225 5.83 -6.67 4.78
CA ASP A 225 5.91 -5.66 5.84
C ASP A 225 7.28 -5.76 6.52
N PRO A 226 8.18 -4.76 6.36
CA PRO A 226 9.53 -4.84 6.91
C PRO A 226 9.54 -4.84 8.44
N SER A 227 8.45 -4.45 9.08
CA SER A 227 8.30 -4.44 10.55
C SER A 227 7.68 -5.74 11.10
N SER A 228 7.28 -6.68 10.25
CA SER A 228 6.64 -7.93 10.66
C SER A 228 7.58 -8.89 11.38
N ASN A 229 7.01 -9.82 12.14
CA ASN A 229 7.73 -10.90 12.76
C ASN A 229 8.17 -11.96 11.73
N ALA A 230 9.20 -12.75 12.07
CA ALA A 230 9.72 -13.80 11.18
C ALA A 230 8.70 -14.91 10.87
N ASP A 231 7.70 -15.11 11.73
CA ASP A 231 6.63 -16.10 11.56
C ASP A 231 5.48 -15.64 10.66
N GLY A 232 5.50 -14.39 10.18
CA GLY A 232 4.46 -13.80 9.33
C GLY A 232 3.30 -13.21 10.10
N THR A 233 3.50 -12.94 11.40
CA THR A 233 2.56 -12.18 12.23
C THR A 233 3.02 -10.75 12.46
N SER A 234 2.11 -9.88 12.82
CA SER A 234 2.41 -8.53 13.32
C SER A 234 1.33 -8.10 14.32
N SER A 235 1.63 -7.05 15.08
CA SER A 235 0.58 -6.33 15.80
C SER A 235 -0.10 -5.35 14.86
N LYS A 236 -1.39 -5.10 15.13
CA LYS A 236 -2.21 -4.11 14.42
C LYS A 236 -2.79 -3.12 15.41
N VAL A 237 -3.09 -1.91 14.96
CA VAL A 237 -3.66 -0.89 15.82
C VAL A 237 -4.83 -0.17 15.17
N ILE A 238 -5.83 0.13 15.98
CA ILE A 238 -6.96 0.99 15.65
C ILE A 238 -6.84 2.24 16.50
N PHE A 239 -6.79 3.39 15.84
CA PHE A 239 -6.91 4.71 16.44
C PHE A 239 -8.29 5.28 16.09
N ILE A 240 -9.06 5.68 17.10
CA ILE A 240 -10.33 6.37 16.89
C ILE A 240 -10.21 7.75 17.52
N GLY A 241 -10.44 8.79 16.71
CA GLY A 241 -10.46 10.19 17.13
C GLY A 241 -11.80 10.87 16.87
N LYS A 242 -11.94 12.12 17.29
CA LYS A 242 -13.13 12.95 17.00
C LYS A 242 -12.73 14.26 16.38
N SER A 243 -13.46 14.67 15.35
CA SER A 243 -13.35 15.99 14.73
C SER A 243 -14.35 16.93 15.42
N LEU A 244 -13.89 17.70 16.43
CA LEU A 244 -14.73 18.58 17.20
C LEU A 244 -14.50 20.06 16.89
N GLU A 245 -13.28 20.44 16.48
CA GLU A 245 -12.89 21.80 16.13
C GLU A 245 -11.76 21.79 15.09
N GLU A 246 -11.44 22.94 14.53
CA GLU A 246 -10.29 23.09 13.63
C GLU A 246 -8.97 22.94 14.39
N PHE A 247 -7.91 22.55 13.69
CA PHE A 247 -6.56 22.44 14.23
C PHE A 247 -5.64 23.50 13.63
N LYS A 248 -4.53 23.77 14.32
CA LYS A 248 -3.48 24.71 13.89
C LYS A 248 -2.15 23.99 13.80
N ILE A 249 -1.41 24.27 12.74
CA ILE A 249 -0.04 23.75 12.55
C ILE A 249 0.94 24.89 12.79
N LYS A 250 2.04 24.57 13.49
CA LYS A 250 3.19 25.44 13.67
C LYS A 250 4.45 24.68 13.32
N GLU A 251 5.14 25.11 12.27
CA GLU A 251 6.43 24.56 11.89
C GLU A 251 7.53 24.96 12.86
N LYS A 252 8.47 24.06 13.10
CA LYS A 252 9.72 24.26 13.85
C LYS A 252 10.91 23.88 12.95
N ASN A 253 12.13 24.20 13.41
CA ASN A 253 13.37 23.89 12.67
C ASN A 253 13.53 22.39 12.36
N GLU A 254 13.00 21.50 13.20
CA GLU A 254 13.15 20.03 13.07
C GLU A 254 11.84 19.28 13.30
N GLY A 255 10.70 19.87 12.94
CA GLY A 255 9.41 19.22 13.11
C GLY A 255 8.22 20.16 13.02
N ILE A 256 7.06 19.62 13.39
CA ILE A 256 5.81 20.39 13.47
C ILE A 256 5.10 20.15 14.80
N GLU A 257 4.39 21.16 15.23
CA GLU A 257 3.42 21.09 16.31
C GLU A 257 2.02 21.28 15.77
N ILE A 258 1.11 20.42 16.18
CA ILE A 258 -0.31 20.50 15.85
C ILE A 258 -1.09 20.73 17.14
N TYR A 259 -1.94 21.76 17.13
CA TYR A 259 -2.76 22.15 18.28
C TYR A 259 -4.24 21.94 17.96
N ARG A 260 -4.95 21.23 18.85
CA ARG A 260 -6.40 20.99 18.75
C ARG A 260 -6.95 20.65 20.14
N CYS A 261 -8.17 21.13 20.46
CA CYS A 261 -8.85 20.83 21.73
C CYS A 261 -8.00 21.10 22.97
N GLY A 262 -7.23 22.19 22.96
CA GLY A 262 -6.35 22.57 24.07
C GLY A 262 -5.14 21.68 24.31
N LYS A 263 -4.88 20.71 23.43
CA LYS A 263 -3.73 19.79 23.49
C LYS A 263 -2.78 19.98 22.31
N LYS A 264 -1.56 19.47 22.46
CA LYS A 264 -0.49 19.53 21.46
C LYS A 264 -0.08 18.13 21.02
N LEU A 265 0.12 17.96 19.70
CA LEU A 265 0.81 16.85 19.08
C LEU A 265 2.12 17.37 18.50
N ASN A 266 3.21 16.65 18.76
CA ASN A 266 4.53 16.92 18.21
C ASN A 266 4.92 15.84 17.22
N ILE A 267 5.38 16.22 16.02
CA ILE A 267 6.03 15.32 15.07
C ILE A 267 7.45 15.82 14.89
N GLY A 268 8.42 15.03 15.31
CA GLY A 268 9.83 15.44 15.32
C GLY A 268 10.77 14.32 15.67
N ARG A 269 12.03 14.66 15.97
CA ARG A 269 13.08 13.69 16.30
C ARG A 269 13.22 13.44 17.79
N GLU A 270 12.70 14.34 18.61
CA GLU A 270 12.78 14.29 20.07
C GLU A 270 11.40 14.36 20.72
N VAL A 271 11.29 13.80 21.91
CA VAL A 271 10.09 13.87 22.75
C VAL A 271 9.88 15.29 23.21
N ASP A 272 8.72 15.84 22.93
CA ASP A 272 8.25 17.08 23.54
C ASP A 272 7.45 16.76 24.79
N ASN A 273 7.98 17.17 25.95
CA ASN A 273 7.37 16.89 27.26
C ASN A 273 6.03 17.58 27.49
N GLU A 274 5.72 18.63 26.74
CA GLU A 274 4.44 19.33 26.78
C GLU A 274 3.40 18.74 25.82
N ALA A 275 3.83 17.91 24.88
CA ALA A 275 2.92 17.29 23.93
C ALA A 275 2.15 16.12 24.55
N TYR A 276 0.85 16.06 24.27
CA TYR A 276 0.01 14.93 24.61
C TYR A 276 0.29 13.71 23.70
N ILE A 277 0.60 13.98 22.42
CA ILE A 277 1.01 12.95 21.45
C ILE A 277 2.38 13.34 20.88
N ASN A 278 3.33 12.40 20.90
CA ASN A 278 4.60 12.49 20.21
C ASN A 278 4.67 11.46 19.09
N VAL A 279 5.04 11.87 17.87
CA VAL A 279 5.40 11.01 16.75
C VAL A 279 6.88 11.24 16.46
N LEU A 280 7.69 10.25 16.79
CA LEU A 280 9.15 10.33 16.66
C LEU A 280 9.60 9.72 15.33
N VAL A 281 10.30 10.49 14.52
CA VAL A 281 10.78 10.07 13.21
C VAL A 281 12.32 9.96 13.17
N GLY A 282 12.82 9.09 12.27
CA GLY A 282 14.26 8.94 12.05
C GLY A 282 14.87 10.13 11.31
N GLN A 283 16.23 10.20 11.31
CA GLN A 283 16.99 11.30 10.68
C GLN A 283 16.76 11.40 9.15
N ASP A 284 16.34 10.30 8.52
CA ASP A 284 16.10 10.17 7.10
C ASP A 284 14.66 10.52 6.68
N ILE A 285 13.80 10.90 7.63
CA ILE A 285 12.42 11.31 7.43
C ILE A 285 12.29 12.82 7.69
N ASP A 286 11.71 13.54 6.76
CA ASP A 286 11.32 14.93 6.99
C ASP A 286 9.99 14.97 7.77
N PRO A 287 10.00 15.44 9.04
CA PRO A 287 8.80 15.48 9.87
C PRO A 287 7.72 16.46 9.38
N ILE A 288 8.07 17.40 8.48
CA ILE A 288 7.13 18.34 7.87
C ILE A 288 6.45 17.71 6.65
N ASN A 289 7.11 16.74 6.02
CA ASN A 289 6.58 16.03 4.87
C ASN A 289 5.61 14.92 5.30
N GLU A 290 4.32 15.20 5.19
CA GLU A 290 3.25 14.28 5.59
C GLU A 290 3.36 12.91 4.92
N ASP A 291 3.76 12.86 3.64
CA ASP A 291 3.94 11.64 2.87
C ASP A 291 5.08 10.77 3.40
N GLU A 292 6.19 11.38 3.84
CA GLU A 292 7.33 10.66 4.42
C GLU A 292 6.99 10.11 5.82
N VAL A 293 6.30 10.90 6.64
CA VAL A 293 5.83 10.46 7.96
C VAL A 293 4.83 9.30 7.82
N LEU A 294 3.90 9.39 6.87
CA LEU A 294 2.94 8.33 6.60
C LEU A 294 3.62 7.05 6.10
N TRP A 295 4.60 7.18 5.21
CA TRP A 295 5.38 6.03 4.75
C TRP A 295 6.18 5.37 5.90
N ALA A 296 6.80 6.16 6.77
CA ALA A 296 7.48 5.65 7.95
C ALA A 296 6.51 4.94 8.91
N LEU A 297 5.33 5.51 9.15
CA LEU A 297 4.27 4.88 9.93
C LEU A 297 3.85 3.53 9.33
N ALA A 298 3.67 3.48 8.02
CA ALA A 298 3.26 2.26 7.33
C ALA A 298 4.32 1.15 7.42
N THR A 299 5.61 1.48 7.28
CA THR A 299 6.67 0.49 7.05
C THR A 299 7.57 0.22 8.25
N ARG A 300 7.67 1.14 9.21
CA ARG A 300 8.60 1.05 10.35
C ARG A 300 7.90 0.80 11.69
N PHE A 301 6.63 1.12 11.78
CA PHE A 301 5.88 1.04 13.00
C PHE A 301 5.39 -0.38 13.28
N GLN A 302 5.71 -0.89 14.47
CA GLN A 302 5.14 -2.11 15.01
C GLN A 302 4.37 -1.75 16.30
N PRO A 303 3.03 -1.77 16.26
CA PRO A 303 2.21 -1.24 17.37
C PRO A 303 2.54 -1.77 18.75
N LYS A 304 2.86 -3.06 18.88
CA LYS A 304 3.22 -3.68 20.17
C LYS A 304 4.47 -3.07 20.80
N ASP A 305 5.49 -2.76 19.97
CA ASP A 305 6.82 -2.37 20.44
C ASP A 305 7.06 -0.87 20.39
N ASP A 306 6.35 -0.17 19.51
CA ASP A 306 6.64 1.21 19.12
C ASP A 306 5.54 2.20 19.55
N LEU A 307 4.42 1.71 20.11
CA LEU A 307 3.37 2.52 20.70
C LEU A 307 3.48 2.47 22.22
N ILE A 308 3.75 3.62 22.83
CA ILE A 308 3.84 3.78 24.27
C ILE A 308 2.64 4.63 24.71
N ILE A 309 1.79 4.07 25.57
CA ILE A 309 0.62 4.76 26.12
C ILE A 309 0.84 4.91 27.62
N GLU A 310 1.00 6.13 28.06
CA GLU A 310 1.07 6.52 29.46
C GLU A 310 -0.21 7.27 29.81
N LYS A 311 -0.44 7.50 31.10
CA LYS A 311 -1.69 8.11 31.60
C LYS A 311 -2.09 9.39 30.85
N ASP A 312 -1.12 10.26 30.55
CA ASP A 312 -1.35 11.57 29.97
C ASP A 312 -0.53 11.81 28.68
N LYS A 313 0.07 10.75 28.10
CA LYS A 313 0.93 10.84 26.92
C LYS A 313 0.83 9.62 26.03
N ILE A 314 0.93 9.85 24.74
CA ILE A 314 1.03 8.81 23.71
C ILE A 314 2.29 9.08 22.90
N THR A 315 3.14 8.07 22.75
CA THR A 315 4.33 8.17 21.91
C THR A 315 4.29 7.08 20.83
N VAL A 316 4.39 7.51 19.58
CA VAL A 316 4.50 6.65 18.39
C VAL A 316 5.94 6.73 17.90
N ARG A 317 6.67 5.62 17.88
CA ARG A 317 8.08 5.57 17.51
C ARG A 317 8.27 5.03 16.10
N LEU A 318 8.70 5.88 15.19
CA LEU A 318 9.06 5.54 13.81
C LEU A 318 10.58 5.62 13.58
N ASP A 319 11.33 5.90 14.62
CA ASP A 319 12.78 6.15 14.63
C ASP A 319 13.64 4.90 14.86
N LYS A 320 13.07 3.81 15.38
CA LYS A 320 13.81 2.61 15.79
C LYS A 320 14.33 1.76 14.63
N ARG A 321 13.70 1.81 13.46
CA ARG A 321 14.01 0.95 12.32
C ARG A 321 14.51 1.78 11.14
N ASN A 322 15.82 1.90 11.00
CA ASN A 322 16.46 2.51 9.85
C ASN A 322 16.72 1.43 8.79
N PHE A 323 15.72 1.17 7.97
CA PHE A 323 15.94 0.44 6.72
C PHE A 323 16.37 1.47 5.67
N SER A 324 17.59 1.34 5.16
CA SER A 324 18.04 2.23 4.08
C SER A 324 17.25 1.93 2.81
N ALA A 325 16.31 2.80 2.46
CA ALA A 325 15.80 2.79 1.11
C ALA A 325 16.96 3.01 0.13
N PRO A 326 17.04 2.26 -0.99
CA PRO A 326 18.08 2.48 -1.96
C PRO A 326 17.92 3.89 -2.52
N LYS A 327 18.86 4.76 -2.21
CA LYS A 327 18.92 6.08 -2.84
C LYS A 327 19.54 5.89 -4.23
N LEU A 328 18.90 6.42 -5.26
CA LEU A 328 19.50 6.50 -6.59
C LEU A 328 20.85 7.23 -6.47
N PRO A 329 21.93 6.71 -7.08
CA PRO A 329 23.20 7.42 -7.12
C PRO A 329 23.00 8.85 -7.62
N LYS A 330 23.71 9.81 -7.04
CA LYS A 330 23.59 11.23 -7.43
C LYS A 330 23.78 11.44 -8.93
N GLU A 331 24.70 10.68 -9.54
CA GLU A 331 24.95 10.72 -11.00
C GLU A 331 23.72 10.30 -11.83
N VAL A 332 22.94 9.35 -11.33
CA VAL A 332 21.68 8.92 -11.98
C VAL A 332 20.62 10.00 -11.81
N LEU A 333 20.51 10.59 -10.62
CA LEU A 333 19.57 11.69 -10.35
C LEU A 333 19.87 12.91 -11.24
N GLU A 334 21.14 13.26 -11.44
CA GLU A 334 21.52 14.39 -12.32
C GLU A 334 21.21 14.10 -13.80
N LYS A 335 21.42 12.85 -14.25
CA LYS A 335 21.02 12.43 -15.60
C LYS A 335 19.51 12.49 -15.81
N VAL A 336 18.75 12.02 -14.81
CA VAL A 336 17.27 12.03 -14.87
C VAL A 336 16.73 13.46 -14.86
N LYS A 337 17.30 14.36 -14.05
CA LYS A 337 16.93 15.78 -14.06
C LYS A 337 17.11 16.45 -15.43
N GLY A 338 18.13 16.03 -16.19
CA GLY A 338 18.36 16.49 -17.57
C GLY A 338 17.40 15.88 -18.61
N LEU A 339 16.71 14.79 -18.26
CA LEU A 339 15.75 14.09 -19.12
C LEU A 339 14.28 14.44 -18.82
N ILE A 340 14.01 15.22 -17.78
CA ILE A 340 12.64 15.67 -17.47
C ILE A 340 12.19 16.58 -18.59
N LEU A 341 11.34 16.04 -19.46
CA LEU A 341 10.61 16.76 -20.48
C LEU A 341 9.89 17.96 -19.83
N PRO A 342 9.87 19.12 -20.49
CA PRO A 342 9.21 20.30 -19.94
C PRO A 342 7.76 19.97 -19.64
N SER A 343 7.34 20.31 -18.42
CA SER A 343 6.00 20.17 -17.89
C SER A 343 4.95 20.82 -18.81
N ARG A 344 4.44 20.08 -19.77
CA ARG A 344 3.22 20.42 -20.51
C ARG A 344 2.60 19.15 -21.07
N ILE A 345 2.00 18.36 -20.21
CA ILE A 345 0.81 17.58 -20.55
C ILE A 345 -0.18 17.87 -19.42
N SER A 346 -1.00 18.88 -19.64
CA SER A 346 -2.25 19.05 -18.91
C SER A 346 -3.24 18.08 -19.52
N PHE A 347 -3.70 17.12 -18.74
CA PHE A 347 -4.93 16.36 -19.00
C PHE A 347 -6.07 17.04 -18.27
#